data_27c912588bd37034c0f21eaf8109e2b4
#
_entry.id   27c912588bd37034c0f21eaf8109e2b4
#
_cell.length_a   1.000
_cell.length_b   1.000
_cell.length_c   1.000
_cell.angle_alpha   90.00
_cell.angle_beta   90.00
_cell.angle_gamma   90.00
#
_symmetry.space_group_name_H-M   'P 1'
#
loop_
_entity.id
_entity.type
_entity.pdbx_description
1 polymer ?
#
loop_
_entity_poly.entity_id
_entity_poly.type
_entity_poly.pdbx_seq_one_letter_code
_entity_poly.pdbx_strand_id
1 'polypeptide(L)' 'MIQNEQELEVTRQRITAFQDALLALRRNQSSSNYAQIAKNFLYEIKKMEEEVHAYLQRLPEPEHTAIA' A
#
# COMPACT_ATOMS: atom_id res chain seq x y z
N MET A 1 11.35 -0.62 0.47
CA MET A 1 11.39 0.82 0.73
C MET A 1 11.20 1.61 -0.56
N ILE A 2 10.33 2.60 -0.53
CA ILE A 2 10.05 3.39 -1.72
C ILE A 2 11.12 4.45 -1.90
N GLN A 3 11.74 4.48 -3.08
CA GLN A 3 12.85 5.38 -3.37
C GLN A 3 12.46 6.56 -4.27
N ASN A 4 11.43 6.38 -5.09
CA ASN A 4 11.06 7.41 -6.07
C ASN A 4 9.57 7.29 -6.38
N GLU A 5 9.06 8.22 -7.21
CA GLU A 5 7.64 8.25 -7.51
C GLU A 5 7.16 7.05 -8.30
N GLN A 6 8.03 6.48 -9.13
CA GLN A 6 7.66 5.29 -9.88
C GLN A 6 7.42 4.12 -8.94
N GLU A 7 8.29 3.93 -7.95
CA GLU A 7 8.11 2.89 -6.96
C GLU A 7 6.89 3.17 -6.07
N LEU A 8 6.64 4.43 -5.78
CA LEU A 8 5.45 4.82 -5.04
C LEU A 8 4.19 4.37 -5.79
N GLU A 9 4.14 4.65 -7.09
CA GLU A 9 2.97 4.27 -7.89
C GLU A 9 2.78 2.76 -7.92
N VAL A 10 3.85 2.01 -8.09
CA VAL A 10 3.77 0.54 -8.06
C VAL A 10 3.22 0.06 -6.72
N THR A 11 3.70 0.63 -5.63
CA THR A 11 3.24 0.24 -4.30
C THR A 11 1.76 0.56 -4.12
N ARG A 12 1.31 1.73 -4.58
CA ARG A 12 -0.09 2.09 -4.48
C ARG A 12 -0.97 1.16 -5.30
N GLN A 13 -0.52 0.74 -6.48
CA GLN A 13 -1.26 -0.23 -7.27
C GLN A 13 -1.35 -1.58 -6.57
N ARG A 14 -0.30 -1.99 -5.88
CA ARG A 14 -0.34 -3.25 -5.13
C ARG A 14 -1.30 -3.17 -3.96
N ILE A 15 -1.33 -2.02 -3.26
CA ILE A 15 -2.30 -1.84 -2.18
C ILE A 15 -3.72 -2.00 -2.73
N THR A 16 -4.01 -1.35 -3.84
CA THR A 16 -5.33 -1.44 -4.45
C THR A 16 -5.67 -2.88 -4.83
N ALA A 17 -4.71 -3.59 -5.44
CA ALA A 17 -4.94 -4.96 -5.84
C ALA A 17 -5.24 -5.86 -4.63
N PHE A 18 -4.52 -5.67 -3.53
CA PHE A 18 -4.76 -6.44 -2.32
C PHE A 18 -6.13 -6.12 -1.73
N GLN A 19 -6.50 -4.84 -1.72
CA GLN A 19 -7.81 -4.44 -1.22
C GLN A 19 -8.94 -4.99 -2.07
N ASP A 20 -8.77 -4.98 -3.39
CA ASP A 20 -9.77 -5.56 -4.28
C ASP A 20 -9.91 -7.06 -4.05
N ALA A 21 -8.80 -7.75 -3.82
CA ALA A 21 -8.85 -9.18 -3.50
C ALA A 21 -9.63 -9.43 -2.21
N LEU A 22 -9.42 -8.58 -1.20
CA LEU A 22 -10.17 -8.72 0.06
C LEU A 22 -11.66 -8.49 -0.15
N LEU A 23 -12.02 -7.52 -0.98
CA LEU A 23 -13.44 -7.28 -1.26
C LEU A 23 -14.08 -8.50 -1.91
N ALA A 24 -13.37 -9.12 -2.84
CA ALA A 24 -13.88 -10.35 -3.47
C ALA A 24 -14.05 -11.47 -2.46
N LEU A 25 -13.08 -11.62 -1.56
CA LEU A 25 -13.15 -12.65 -0.52
C LEU A 25 -14.31 -12.42 0.42
N ARG A 26 -14.60 -11.16 0.77
CA ARG A 26 -15.74 -10.86 1.65
C ARG A 26 -17.04 -11.33 1.07
N ARG A 27 -17.16 -11.32 -0.25
CA ARG A 27 -18.40 -11.70 -0.92
C ARG A 27 -18.56 -13.21 -1.03
N ASN A 28 -17.47 -13.97 -0.97
CA ASN A 28 -17.47 -15.38 -1.32
C ASN A 28 -17.13 -16.32 -0.18
N GLN A 29 -16.74 -15.79 0.99
CA GLN A 29 -16.28 -16.62 2.10
C GLN A 29 -17.12 -16.39 3.34
N SER A 30 -17.18 -17.40 4.22
CA SER A 30 -17.78 -17.22 5.54
C SER A 30 -16.95 -16.23 6.35
N SER A 31 -17.56 -15.68 7.40
CA SER A 31 -16.87 -14.70 8.24
C SER A 31 -15.59 -15.25 8.85
N SER A 32 -15.60 -16.49 9.31
CA SER A 32 -14.40 -17.04 9.94
C SER A 32 -13.31 -17.32 8.91
N ASN A 33 -13.68 -17.83 7.74
CA ASN A 33 -12.69 -18.03 6.67
C ASN A 33 -12.11 -16.72 6.20
N TYR A 34 -12.95 -15.71 6.03
CA TYR A 34 -12.48 -14.40 5.63
C TYR A 34 -11.46 -13.87 6.64
N ALA A 35 -11.77 -13.96 7.92
CA ALA A 35 -10.91 -13.42 8.95
C ALA A 35 -9.51 -14.04 8.90
N GLN A 36 -9.46 -15.35 8.68
CA GLN A 36 -8.17 -16.04 8.61
C GLN A 36 -7.37 -15.65 7.39
N ILE A 37 -8.01 -15.59 6.22
CA ILE A 37 -7.34 -15.26 4.98
C ILE A 37 -6.94 -13.79 4.98
N ALA A 38 -7.82 -12.93 5.44
CA ALA A 38 -7.58 -11.48 5.41
C ALA A 38 -6.44 -11.05 6.31
N LYS A 39 -6.13 -11.81 7.35
CA LYS A 39 -5.12 -11.44 8.31
C LYS A 39 -3.78 -11.13 7.62
N ASN A 40 -3.34 -11.99 6.72
CA ASN A 40 -2.08 -11.79 6.02
C ASN A 40 -2.17 -10.63 5.04
N PHE A 41 -3.29 -10.52 4.32
CA PHE A 41 -3.49 -9.43 3.38
C PHE A 41 -3.46 -8.08 4.09
N LEU A 42 -4.17 -8.00 5.22
CA LEU A 42 -4.22 -6.74 5.97
C LEU A 42 -2.85 -6.36 6.52
N TYR A 43 -2.06 -7.34 6.94
CA TYR A 43 -0.70 -7.09 7.40
C TYR A 43 0.16 -6.50 6.27
N GLU A 44 0.08 -7.09 5.07
CA GLU A 44 0.86 -6.59 3.95
C GLU A 44 0.39 -5.22 3.50
N ILE A 45 -0.92 -4.99 3.49
CA ILE A 45 -1.44 -3.67 3.16
C ILE A 45 -0.93 -2.62 4.15
N LYS A 46 -0.95 -2.93 5.43
CA LYS A 46 -0.47 -2.00 6.44
C LYS A 46 1.00 -1.67 6.22
N LYS A 47 1.82 -2.68 5.93
CA LYS A 47 3.23 -2.44 5.67
C LYS A 47 3.43 -1.53 4.47
N MET A 48 2.70 -1.77 3.39
CA MET A 48 2.81 -0.95 2.20
C MET A 48 2.35 0.47 2.45
N GLU A 49 1.27 0.63 3.22
CA GLU A 49 0.78 1.97 3.56
C GLU A 49 1.79 2.73 4.42
N GLU A 50 2.47 2.02 5.31
CA GLU A 50 3.52 2.64 6.11
C GLU A 50 4.68 3.11 5.24
N GLU A 51 5.03 2.33 4.22
CA GLU A 51 6.08 2.72 3.29
C GLU A 51 5.68 3.96 2.49
N VAL A 52 4.43 4.01 2.04
CA VAL A 52 3.92 5.19 1.34
C VAL A 52 3.98 6.41 2.25
N HIS A 53 3.53 6.24 3.49
CA HIS A 53 3.54 7.33 4.46
C HIS A 53 4.97 7.83 4.69
N ALA A 54 5.91 6.92 4.88
CA ALA A 54 7.29 7.28 5.12
C ALA A 54 7.89 8.04 3.93
N TYR A 55 7.56 7.60 2.72
CA TYR A 55 8.05 8.30 1.53
C TYR A 55 7.50 9.72 1.45
N LEU A 56 6.21 9.88 1.72
CA LEU A 56 5.58 11.18 1.63
C LEU A 56 6.03 12.14 2.73
N GLN A 57 6.50 11.61 3.85
CA GLN A 57 7.06 12.43 4.92
C GLN A 57 8.45 12.99 4.58
N ARG A 58 9.15 12.38 3.65
CA ARG A 58 10.48 12.83 3.27
C ARG A 58 10.40 14.18 2.60
N LEU A 59 11.36 15.05 2.92
CA LEU A 59 11.41 16.35 2.28
C LEU A 59 11.86 16.22 0.83
N PRO A 60 11.36 17.10 -0.05
CA PRO A 60 11.81 17.08 -1.44
C PRO A 60 13.30 17.30 -1.55
N GLU A 61 13.90 16.79 -2.64
CA GLU A 61 15.32 16.99 -2.87
C GLU A 61 15.61 18.46 -3.05
N PRO A 62 16.79 18.93 -2.57
CA PRO A 62 17.13 20.34 -2.69
C PRO A 62 17.08 20.89 -4.10
N GLU A 63 17.45 20.10 -5.09
CA GLU A 63 17.45 20.56 -6.47
C GLU A 63 16.05 20.88 -6.97
N HIS A 64 15.03 20.32 -6.37
CA HIS A 64 13.64 20.62 -6.74
C HIS A 64 13.26 22.03 -6.29
N THR A 65 13.77 22.45 -5.15
CA THR A 65 13.50 23.79 -4.67
C THR A 65 14.32 24.83 -5.42
N ALA A 66 15.51 24.45 -5.89
CA ALA A 66 16.37 25.36 -6.60
C ALA A 66 15.77 25.79 -7.94
N ILE A 67 14.96 24.94 -8.53
CA ILE A 67 14.32 25.25 -9.80
C ILE A 67 13.16 26.22 -9.65
N ALA A 68 12.53 26.13 -8.54
CA ALA A 68 11.37 27.00 -8.28
C ALA A 68 11.85 28.43 -8.08
#